data_4fe66d8a6785e4da29066a4863ba4323
#
_entry.id   4fe66d8a6785e4da29066a4863ba4323
#
_cell.length_a   1.000
_cell.length_b   1.000
_cell.length_c   1.000
_cell.angle_alpha   90.00
_cell.angle_beta   90.00
_cell.angle_gamma   90.00
#
_symmetry.space_group_name_H-M   'P 1'
#
loop_
_entity.id
_entity.type
_entity.pdbx_description
1 polymer ?
#
loop_
_entity_poly.entity_id
_entity_poly.type
_entity_poly.pdbx_seq_one_letter_code
_entity_poly.pdbx_strand_id
1 'polypeptide(L)'
;QVPHLYELLNRGYVNGVPDLKIIGREQLLAQEPYLNPKAVAALWAPTAGLVDPWGLAIAQAENAAENGVEVLLGALVEGLELKDGLVTAVRTPDAVIQTRYVVNAAGRYSDEIARMVGQDDFRIVPRKGEYYVFDKRFGYMAACPLFPVPTAISKGILVSPSVDGNLLIGPNAQDQEEKEDLDTTSVGLAEVLDEALDMMPDLPVRDAITNFAGLRAVARPSNDFVLGPAPGVPNFINAAGIQSPGLTSTPALAE
;
A
#
# COMPACT_ATOMS: atom_id res chain seq x y z
N GLN A 1 -15.81 -15.60 13.43
CA GLN A 1 -15.52 -14.45 12.52
C GLN A 1 -16.61 -13.38 12.55
N VAL A 2 -17.91 -13.73 12.59
CA VAL A 2 -19.02 -12.74 12.59
C VAL A 2 -18.91 -11.70 13.73
N PRO A 3 -18.59 -12.04 15.00
CA PRO A 3 -18.38 -11.02 16.05
C PRO A 3 -17.35 -9.96 15.67
N HIS A 4 -16.27 -10.37 15.01
CA HIS A 4 -15.21 -9.44 14.57
C HIS A 4 -15.70 -8.42 13.51
N LEU A 5 -16.70 -8.78 12.68
CA LEU A 5 -17.31 -7.83 11.76
C LEU A 5 -17.99 -6.66 12.49
N TYR A 6 -18.61 -6.91 13.65
CA TYR A 6 -19.22 -5.87 14.48
C TYR A 6 -18.18 -4.96 15.14
N GLU A 7 -17.04 -5.51 15.52
CA GLU A 7 -15.90 -4.70 16.02
C GLU A 7 -15.38 -3.77 14.92
N LEU A 8 -15.20 -4.29 13.69
CA LEU A 8 -14.81 -3.51 12.53
C LEU A 8 -15.84 -2.44 12.16
N LEU A 9 -17.14 -2.77 12.21
CA LEU A 9 -18.24 -1.84 11.99
C LEU A 9 -18.18 -0.68 12.98
N ASN A 10 -18.06 -1.00 14.28
CA ASN A 10 -17.97 0.02 15.34
C ASN A 10 -16.74 0.91 15.17
N ARG A 11 -15.57 0.33 14.84
CA ARG A 11 -14.36 1.11 14.55
C ARG A 11 -14.55 2.01 13.34
N GLY A 12 -15.22 1.54 12.29
CA GLY A 12 -15.54 2.34 11.12
C GLY A 12 -16.44 3.54 11.46
N TYR A 13 -17.45 3.35 12.30
CA TYR A 13 -18.30 4.46 12.79
C TYR A 13 -17.53 5.48 13.61
N VAL A 14 -16.65 5.03 14.50
CA VAL A 14 -15.79 5.93 15.29
C VAL A 14 -14.85 6.74 14.38
N ASN A 15 -14.39 6.15 13.29
CA ASN A 15 -13.56 6.81 12.28
C ASN A 15 -14.37 7.64 11.26
N GLY A 16 -15.68 7.76 11.42
CA GLY A 16 -16.52 8.58 10.53
C GLY A 16 -16.77 7.99 9.15
N VAL A 17 -16.58 6.68 8.94
CA VAL A 17 -16.87 6.04 7.64
C VAL A 17 -18.38 5.93 7.45
N PRO A 18 -18.96 6.58 6.40
CA PRO A 18 -20.39 6.59 6.21
C PRO A 18 -20.94 5.27 5.66
N ASP A 19 -22.22 5.02 5.90
CA ASP A 19 -23.04 3.96 5.31
C ASP A 19 -22.56 2.53 5.49
N LEU A 20 -21.63 2.29 6.43
CA LEU A 20 -21.18 0.94 6.77
C LEU A 20 -22.33 0.09 7.29
N LYS A 21 -22.42 -1.16 6.85
CA LYS A 21 -23.42 -2.10 7.35
C LYS A 21 -22.96 -3.55 7.27
N ILE A 22 -23.44 -4.38 8.16
CA ILE A 22 -23.34 -5.83 8.03
C ILE A 22 -24.45 -6.31 7.09
N ILE A 23 -24.06 -7.03 6.04
CA ILE A 23 -24.98 -7.73 5.14
C ILE A 23 -24.96 -9.22 5.42
N GLY A 24 -26.12 -9.84 5.37
CA GLY A 24 -26.26 -11.29 5.57
C GLY A 24 -25.98 -12.08 4.28
N ARG A 25 -25.95 -13.41 4.44
CA ARG A 25 -25.60 -14.36 3.36
C ARG A 25 -26.38 -14.13 2.07
N GLU A 26 -27.70 -13.99 2.15
CA GLU A 26 -28.57 -13.84 0.95
C GLU A 26 -28.18 -12.62 0.12
N GLN A 27 -28.05 -11.46 0.76
CA GLN A 27 -27.64 -10.24 0.11
C GLN A 27 -26.19 -10.33 -0.40
N LEU A 28 -25.29 -10.91 0.39
CA LEU A 28 -23.89 -11.09 0.03
C LEU A 28 -23.74 -11.92 -1.25
N LEU A 29 -24.37 -13.10 -1.29
CA LEU A 29 -24.28 -14.00 -2.46
C LEU A 29 -25.07 -13.49 -3.68
N ALA A 30 -26.05 -12.62 -3.48
CA ALA A 30 -26.72 -11.93 -4.59
C ALA A 30 -25.82 -10.85 -5.22
N GLN A 31 -24.98 -10.18 -4.44
CA GLN A 31 -24.03 -9.18 -4.92
C GLN A 31 -22.75 -9.80 -5.48
N GLU A 32 -22.28 -10.87 -4.86
CA GLU A 32 -21.04 -11.59 -5.20
C GLU A 32 -21.33 -13.08 -5.45
N PRO A 33 -21.90 -13.42 -6.62
CA PRO A 33 -22.39 -14.78 -6.88
C PRO A 33 -21.29 -15.85 -7.02
N TYR A 34 -20.03 -15.42 -7.23
CA TYR A 34 -18.87 -16.31 -7.34
C TYR A 34 -18.15 -16.53 -6.00
N LEU A 35 -18.59 -15.84 -4.94
CA LEU A 35 -18.05 -16.03 -3.60
C LEU A 35 -18.40 -17.44 -3.07
N ASN A 36 -17.52 -18.00 -2.26
CA ASN A 36 -17.73 -19.29 -1.63
C ASN A 36 -19.13 -19.35 -0.98
N PRO A 37 -19.98 -20.32 -1.35
CA PRO A 37 -21.33 -20.44 -0.83
C PRO A 37 -21.39 -20.71 0.69
N LYS A 38 -20.28 -20.97 1.36
CA LYS A 38 -20.19 -21.03 2.83
C LYS A 38 -20.10 -19.66 3.50
N ALA A 39 -19.93 -18.58 2.76
CA ALA A 39 -19.92 -17.22 3.30
C ALA A 39 -21.26 -16.90 3.99
N VAL A 40 -21.21 -16.31 5.18
CA VAL A 40 -22.40 -16.12 6.03
C VAL A 40 -22.76 -14.65 6.20
N ALA A 41 -21.81 -13.74 6.14
CA ALA A 41 -22.01 -12.30 6.28
C ALA A 41 -20.76 -11.53 5.80
N ALA A 42 -20.92 -10.24 5.52
CA ALA A 42 -19.81 -9.33 5.26
C ALA A 42 -20.07 -7.96 5.88
N LEU A 43 -19.01 -7.22 6.16
CA LEU A 43 -19.05 -5.77 6.36
C LEU A 43 -19.02 -5.10 4.99
N TRP A 44 -20.06 -4.39 4.65
CA TRP A 44 -20.23 -3.65 3.40
C TRP A 44 -19.88 -2.18 3.57
N ALA A 45 -18.94 -1.69 2.75
CA ALA A 45 -18.48 -0.30 2.71
C ALA A 45 -18.81 0.32 1.33
N PRO A 46 -20.02 0.85 1.12
CA PRO A 46 -20.49 1.28 -0.21
C PRO A 46 -19.77 2.52 -0.74
N THR A 47 -19.11 3.28 0.11
CA THR A 47 -18.35 4.50 -0.28
C THR A 47 -16.90 4.22 -0.64
N ALA A 48 -16.43 2.97 -0.49
CA ALA A 48 -15.11 2.57 -0.96
C ALA A 48 -15.08 2.51 -2.51
N GLY A 49 -13.89 2.71 -3.07
CA GLY A 49 -13.70 2.68 -4.51
C GLY A 49 -12.34 2.14 -4.90
N LEU A 50 -12.15 1.96 -6.19
CA LEU A 50 -10.88 1.63 -6.81
C LEU A 50 -10.29 2.87 -7.47
N VAL A 51 -8.98 2.98 -7.47
CA VAL A 51 -8.23 4.01 -8.18
C VAL A 51 -7.05 3.37 -8.91
N ASP A 52 -6.73 3.90 -10.08
CA ASP A 52 -5.44 3.61 -10.72
C ASP A 52 -4.33 4.31 -9.93
N PRO A 53 -3.44 3.57 -9.23
CA PRO A 53 -2.41 4.18 -8.40
C PRO A 53 -1.34 4.92 -9.22
N TRP A 54 -1.03 4.44 -10.42
CA TRP A 54 -0.06 5.10 -11.30
C TRP A 54 -0.63 6.38 -11.89
N GLY A 55 -1.85 6.32 -12.45
CA GLY A 55 -2.55 7.48 -12.96
C GLY A 55 -2.73 8.57 -11.91
N LEU A 56 -3.08 8.21 -10.68
CA LEU A 56 -3.18 9.15 -9.58
C LEU A 56 -1.83 9.82 -9.26
N ALA A 57 -0.74 9.03 -9.16
CA ALA A 57 0.59 9.56 -8.86
C ALA A 57 1.11 10.48 -9.97
N ILE A 58 0.91 10.08 -11.24
CA ILE A 58 1.30 10.89 -12.41
C ILE A 58 0.51 12.21 -12.42
N ALA A 59 -0.80 12.16 -12.26
CA ALA A 59 -1.64 13.36 -12.25
C ALA A 59 -1.27 14.34 -11.12
N GLN A 60 -0.89 13.82 -9.95
CA GLN A 60 -0.39 14.65 -8.84
C GLN A 60 0.95 15.30 -9.19
N ALA A 61 1.88 14.57 -9.82
CA ALA A 61 3.18 15.09 -10.23
C ALA A 61 3.02 16.16 -11.34
N GLU A 62 2.16 15.92 -12.33
CA GLU A 62 1.85 16.88 -13.40
C GLU A 62 1.23 18.16 -12.81
N ASN A 63 0.24 18.02 -11.92
CA ASN A 63 -0.35 19.17 -11.25
C ASN A 63 0.67 19.96 -10.41
N ALA A 64 1.58 19.27 -9.73
CA ALA A 64 2.66 19.93 -8.99
C ALA A 64 3.59 20.70 -9.93
N ALA A 65 3.98 20.10 -11.07
CA ALA A 65 4.83 20.75 -12.06
C ALA A 65 4.17 21.98 -12.68
N GLU A 66 2.87 21.93 -13.01
CA GLU A 66 2.09 23.07 -13.49
C GLU A 66 2.00 24.21 -12.46
N ASN A 67 2.10 23.88 -11.18
CA ASN A 67 2.15 24.85 -10.07
C ASN A 67 3.59 25.26 -9.68
N GLY A 68 4.57 24.99 -10.51
CA GLY A 68 5.95 25.48 -10.39
C GLY A 68 6.89 24.58 -9.59
N VAL A 69 6.51 23.33 -9.32
CA VAL A 69 7.44 22.33 -8.77
C VAL A 69 8.36 21.84 -9.87
N GLU A 70 9.66 21.87 -9.62
CA GLU A 70 10.64 21.27 -10.50
C GLU A 70 10.81 19.78 -10.17
N VAL A 71 10.57 18.91 -11.15
CA VAL A 71 10.74 17.46 -11.02
C VAL A 71 12.07 17.04 -11.65
N LEU A 72 13.00 16.61 -10.80
CA LEU A 72 14.33 16.17 -11.23
C LEU A 72 14.37 14.63 -11.28
N LEU A 73 14.32 14.07 -12.48
CA LEU A 73 14.46 12.62 -12.69
C LEU A 73 15.94 12.23 -12.72
N GLY A 74 16.25 11.03 -12.23
CA GLY A 74 17.62 10.52 -12.19
C GLY A 74 18.53 11.20 -11.16
N ALA A 75 17.98 12.06 -10.31
CA ALA A 75 18.72 12.82 -9.31
C ALA A 75 18.79 12.03 -7.98
N LEU A 76 19.65 11.02 -7.93
CA LEU A 76 19.90 10.24 -6.72
C LEU A 76 20.45 11.13 -5.60
N VAL A 77 19.85 11.11 -4.43
CA VAL A 77 20.39 11.80 -3.25
C VAL A 77 21.57 11.02 -2.69
N GLU A 78 22.77 11.63 -2.76
CA GLU A 78 24.01 11.03 -2.28
C GLU A 78 24.44 11.57 -0.91
N GLY A 79 23.86 12.69 -0.45
CA GLY A 79 24.20 13.27 0.82
C GLY A 79 23.40 14.52 1.16
N LEU A 80 23.45 14.90 2.42
CA LEU A 80 22.84 16.12 2.94
C LEU A 80 23.91 16.96 3.64
N GLU A 81 23.92 18.26 3.37
CA GLU A 81 24.80 19.19 4.06
C GLU A 81 24.10 19.79 5.29
N LEU A 82 24.74 19.65 6.44
CA LEU A 82 24.22 20.18 7.70
C LEU A 82 25.10 21.33 8.20
N LYS A 83 24.42 22.37 8.71
CA LYS A 83 25.05 23.47 9.41
C LYS A 83 24.18 23.88 10.61
N ASP A 84 24.77 23.96 11.78
CA ASP A 84 24.10 24.38 13.02
C ASP A 84 22.80 23.58 13.34
N GLY A 85 22.81 22.28 13.04
CA GLY A 85 21.66 21.37 13.25
C GLY A 85 20.55 21.51 12.21
N LEU A 86 20.80 22.19 11.09
CA LEU A 86 19.85 22.32 9.97
C LEU A 86 20.44 21.75 8.70
N VAL A 87 19.61 21.09 7.87
CA VAL A 87 19.98 20.78 6.50
C VAL A 87 19.98 22.08 5.69
N THR A 88 21.05 22.31 4.94
CA THR A 88 21.23 23.49 4.10
C THR A 88 21.26 23.18 2.62
N ALA A 89 21.64 21.93 2.25
CA ALA A 89 21.66 21.49 0.86
C ALA A 89 21.47 19.99 0.73
N VAL A 90 20.98 19.59 -0.44
CA VAL A 90 20.89 18.19 -0.91
C VAL A 90 21.91 18.01 -2.01
N ARG A 91 22.74 16.96 -1.92
CA ARG A 91 23.72 16.61 -2.96
C ARG A 91 23.20 15.47 -3.83
N THR A 92 23.33 15.68 -5.13
CA THR A 92 23.10 14.67 -6.17
C THR A 92 24.39 14.53 -7.01
N PRO A 93 24.52 13.53 -7.89
CA PRO A 93 25.70 13.41 -8.76
C PRO A 93 26.01 14.68 -9.56
N ASP A 94 24.97 15.39 -10.01
CA ASP A 94 25.11 16.50 -10.95
C ASP A 94 24.92 17.89 -10.33
N ALA A 95 24.44 17.97 -9.07
CA ALA A 95 24.10 19.24 -8.46
C ALA A 95 24.17 19.25 -6.91
N VAL A 96 24.34 20.46 -6.37
CA VAL A 96 24.12 20.78 -4.96
C VAL A 96 22.93 21.73 -4.88
N ILE A 97 21.82 21.26 -4.36
CA ILE A 97 20.55 21.98 -4.28
C ILE A 97 20.42 22.63 -2.92
N GLN A 98 20.51 23.95 -2.87
CA GLN A 98 20.31 24.71 -1.64
C GLN A 98 18.84 24.66 -1.22
N THR A 99 18.57 24.40 0.05
CA THR A 99 17.19 24.23 0.54
C THR A 99 17.02 24.73 1.95
N ARG A 100 15.78 25.10 2.31
CA ARG A 100 15.39 25.44 3.67
C ARG A 100 14.78 24.26 4.42
N TYR A 101 14.14 23.32 3.70
CA TYR A 101 13.51 22.14 4.24
C TYR A 101 13.75 20.94 3.32
N VAL A 102 13.80 19.77 3.90
CA VAL A 102 13.82 18.50 3.17
C VAL A 102 12.67 17.63 3.67
N VAL A 103 11.90 17.08 2.75
CA VAL A 103 10.91 16.03 3.06
C VAL A 103 11.45 14.71 2.54
N ASN A 104 11.70 13.78 3.45
CA ASN A 104 12.17 12.43 3.17
C ASN A 104 10.98 11.52 2.86
N ALA A 105 10.62 11.41 1.59
CA ALA A 105 9.60 10.51 1.07
C ALA A 105 10.21 9.38 0.22
N ALA A 106 11.41 8.91 0.57
CA ALA A 106 12.22 7.99 -0.23
C ALA A 106 11.76 6.52 -0.17
N GLY A 107 10.57 6.24 0.38
CA GLY A 107 9.96 4.91 0.39
C GLY A 107 10.85 3.86 1.05
N ARG A 108 11.28 2.85 0.28
CA ARG A 108 12.15 1.75 0.75
C ARG A 108 13.53 2.19 1.23
N TYR A 109 13.96 3.40 0.85
CA TYR A 109 15.27 3.97 1.19
C TYR A 109 15.20 5.09 2.21
N SER A 110 14.03 5.38 2.78
CA SER A 110 13.85 6.50 3.70
C SER A 110 14.69 6.40 4.97
N ASP A 111 15.00 5.20 5.44
CA ASP A 111 15.94 4.98 6.54
C ASP A 111 17.39 5.32 6.18
N GLU A 112 17.78 5.12 4.92
CA GLU A 112 19.12 5.48 4.44
C GLU A 112 19.29 6.99 4.33
N ILE A 113 18.27 7.68 3.82
CA ILE A 113 18.25 9.14 3.79
C ILE A 113 18.21 9.73 5.21
N ALA A 114 17.43 9.15 6.14
CA ALA A 114 17.39 9.58 7.54
C ALA A 114 18.75 9.44 8.23
N ARG A 115 19.50 8.37 7.96
CA ARG A 115 20.87 8.21 8.47
C ARG A 115 21.84 9.32 8.03
N MET A 116 21.62 9.97 6.88
CA MET A 116 22.44 11.07 6.42
C MET A 116 22.36 12.32 7.34
N VAL A 117 21.29 12.42 8.15
CA VAL A 117 21.14 13.46 9.18
C VAL A 117 21.39 12.94 10.60
N GLY A 118 21.89 11.71 10.74
CA GLY A 118 22.21 11.09 12.03
C GLY A 118 21.02 10.41 12.73
N GLN A 119 19.88 10.26 12.06
CA GLN A 119 18.74 9.52 12.60
C GLN A 119 18.87 8.03 12.26
N ASP A 120 18.92 7.16 13.28
CA ASP A 120 19.10 5.70 13.14
C ASP A 120 18.20 4.93 14.13
N ASP A 121 17.01 5.48 14.43
CA ASP A 121 16.05 4.91 15.36
C ASP A 121 14.98 4.04 14.65
N PHE A 122 15.01 4.00 13.32
CA PHE A 122 14.18 3.11 12.52
C PHE A 122 14.95 2.55 11.31
N ARG A 123 14.49 1.41 10.82
CA ARG A 123 14.92 0.83 9.54
C ARG A 123 13.71 0.44 8.70
N ILE A 124 13.86 0.46 7.38
CA ILE A 124 12.83 -0.06 6.48
C ILE A 124 13.13 -1.52 6.16
N VAL A 125 12.17 -2.37 6.49
CA VAL A 125 12.15 -3.80 6.11
C VAL A 125 11.09 -3.95 5.02
N PRO A 126 11.48 -4.29 3.78
CA PRO A 126 10.52 -4.48 2.71
C PRO A 126 9.58 -5.66 3.03
N ARG A 127 8.29 -5.46 2.83
CA ARG A 127 7.30 -6.53 2.89
C ARG A 127 6.79 -6.82 1.50
N LYS A 128 7.24 -7.93 0.93
CA LYS A 128 6.83 -8.41 -0.39
C LYS A 128 5.36 -8.83 -0.36
N GLY A 129 4.65 -8.48 -1.41
CA GLY A 129 3.30 -8.96 -1.71
C GLY A 129 3.23 -9.42 -3.14
N GLU A 130 2.91 -10.67 -3.34
CA GLU A 130 2.83 -11.32 -4.64
C GLU A 130 1.39 -11.38 -5.10
N TYR A 131 1.18 -11.22 -6.42
CA TYR A 131 -0.13 -11.15 -7.04
C TYR A 131 -0.21 -12.01 -8.29
N TYR A 132 -1.42 -12.53 -8.56
CA TYR A 132 -1.84 -12.96 -9.89
C TYR A 132 -2.74 -11.92 -10.54
N VAL A 133 -2.60 -11.79 -11.85
CA VAL A 133 -3.48 -11.01 -12.73
C VAL A 133 -4.18 -11.96 -13.68
N PHE A 134 -5.49 -11.87 -13.74
CA PHE A 134 -6.33 -12.63 -14.67
C PHE A 134 -6.81 -11.74 -15.82
N ASP A 135 -7.13 -12.36 -16.93
CA ASP A 135 -7.68 -11.69 -18.12
C ASP A 135 -8.97 -10.92 -17.78
N LYS A 136 -9.22 -9.83 -18.49
CA LYS A 136 -10.43 -8.98 -18.35
C LYS A 136 -11.75 -9.74 -18.48
N ARG A 137 -11.74 -10.84 -19.23
CA ARG A 137 -12.90 -11.72 -19.34
C ARG A 137 -13.37 -12.34 -18.02
N PHE A 138 -12.56 -12.24 -16.96
CA PHE A 138 -12.88 -12.72 -15.62
C PHE A 138 -13.14 -11.59 -14.61
N GLY A 139 -13.02 -10.34 -15.04
CA GLY A 139 -13.24 -9.19 -14.16
C GLY A 139 -14.63 -9.13 -13.52
N TYR A 140 -15.63 -9.74 -14.19
CA TYR A 140 -17.01 -9.83 -13.68
C TYR A 140 -17.16 -10.77 -12.47
N MET A 141 -16.16 -11.58 -12.14
CA MET A 141 -16.25 -12.53 -11.03
C MET A 141 -16.25 -11.84 -9.64
N ALA A 142 -15.77 -10.63 -9.55
CA ALA A 142 -15.89 -9.82 -8.34
C ALA A 142 -16.43 -8.41 -8.71
N ALA A 143 -17.53 -7.99 -8.08
CA ALA A 143 -18.11 -6.69 -8.31
C ALA A 143 -17.37 -5.57 -7.54
N CYS A 144 -16.68 -5.92 -6.44
CA CYS A 144 -15.89 -5.04 -5.60
C CYS A 144 -14.68 -5.78 -4.99
N PRO A 145 -13.72 -5.07 -4.38
CA PRO A 145 -12.65 -5.73 -3.64
C PRO A 145 -13.20 -6.56 -2.47
N LEU A 146 -12.85 -7.83 -2.46
CA LEU A 146 -13.24 -8.79 -1.44
C LEU A 146 -12.08 -9.04 -0.48
N PHE A 147 -12.32 -8.86 0.80
CA PHE A 147 -11.35 -9.08 1.87
C PHE A 147 -11.82 -10.23 2.76
N PRO A 148 -10.97 -11.19 3.11
CA PRO A 148 -11.28 -12.06 4.22
C PRO A 148 -11.31 -11.27 5.53
N VAL A 149 -11.87 -11.85 6.57
CA VAL A 149 -11.82 -11.21 7.90
C VAL A 149 -10.37 -11.13 8.36
N PRO A 150 -9.84 -9.93 8.68
CA PRO A 150 -8.43 -9.76 9.03
C PRO A 150 -8.02 -10.61 10.23
N THR A 151 -6.78 -11.07 10.21
CA THR A 151 -6.12 -11.69 11.36
C THR A 151 -5.19 -10.68 12.05
N ALA A 152 -4.57 -11.07 13.16
CA ALA A 152 -3.57 -10.23 13.84
C ALA A 152 -2.31 -9.98 12.99
N ILE A 153 -2.05 -10.82 11.98
CA ILE A 153 -0.80 -10.80 11.20
C ILE A 153 -1.02 -10.23 9.80
N SER A 154 -2.17 -10.50 9.17
CA SER A 154 -2.44 -10.18 7.77
C SER A 154 -3.88 -9.74 7.55
N LYS A 155 -4.09 -8.92 6.52
CA LYS A 155 -5.42 -8.62 5.98
C LYS A 155 -5.98 -9.79 5.14
N GLY A 156 -5.18 -10.85 4.93
CA GLY A 156 -5.47 -11.98 4.05
C GLY A 156 -5.31 -11.64 2.56
N ILE A 157 -5.49 -12.65 1.72
CA ILE A 157 -5.45 -12.53 0.27
C ILE A 157 -6.77 -11.93 -0.23
N LEU A 158 -6.66 -10.89 -1.03
CA LEU A 158 -7.81 -10.22 -1.63
C LEU A 158 -8.13 -10.81 -3.00
N VAL A 159 -9.41 -10.77 -3.36
CA VAL A 159 -9.86 -10.88 -4.75
C VAL A 159 -10.48 -9.55 -5.13
N SER A 160 -9.98 -8.91 -6.17
CA SER A 160 -10.37 -7.53 -6.51
C SER A 160 -10.42 -7.32 -8.02
N PRO A 161 -11.47 -6.70 -8.55
CA PRO A 161 -11.38 -6.15 -9.90
C PRO A 161 -10.35 -5.01 -9.92
N SER A 162 -9.74 -4.76 -11.08
CA SER A 162 -8.95 -3.56 -11.33
C SER A 162 -9.80 -2.50 -12.05
N VAL A 163 -9.32 -1.26 -12.08
CA VAL A 163 -9.96 -0.18 -12.86
C VAL A 163 -9.99 -0.48 -14.36
N ASP A 164 -9.06 -1.30 -14.84
CA ASP A 164 -8.98 -1.73 -16.24
C ASP A 164 -9.83 -2.97 -16.56
N GLY A 165 -10.50 -3.54 -15.57
CA GLY A 165 -11.38 -4.69 -15.72
C GLY A 165 -10.71 -6.05 -15.60
N ASN A 166 -9.44 -6.13 -15.21
CA ASN A 166 -8.79 -7.40 -14.85
C ASN A 166 -9.25 -7.85 -13.46
N LEU A 167 -9.11 -9.14 -13.18
CA LEU A 167 -9.23 -9.65 -11.81
C LEU A 167 -7.82 -9.81 -11.22
N LEU A 168 -7.62 -9.29 -10.02
CA LEU A 168 -6.39 -9.37 -9.26
C LEU A 168 -6.58 -10.25 -8.03
N ILE A 169 -5.60 -11.09 -7.74
CA ILE A 169 -5.58 -11.93 -6.54
C ILE A 169 -4.27 -11.70 -5.80
N GLY A 170 -4.35 -11.44 -4.51
CA GLY A 170 -3.21 -11.08 -3.67
C GLY A 170 -3.50 -9.83 -2.84
N PRO A 171 -2.51 -9.33 -2.12
CA PRO A 171 -1.17 -9.88 -1.96
C PRO A 171 -1.06 -10.82 -0.76
N ASN A 172 -0.04 -11.66 -0.75
CA ASN A 172 0.49 -12.22 0.49
C ASN A 172 1.36 -11.18 1.25
N ALA A 173 2.07 -11.60 2.30
CA ALA A 173 2.84 -10.68 3.13
C ALA A 173 4.09 -11.36 3.71
N GLN A 174 5.23 -11.18 3.04
CA GLN A 174 6.51 -11.78 3.44
C GLN A 174 7.57 -10.69 3.65
N ASP A 175 8.10 -10.57 4.87
CA ASP A 175 9.21 -9.65 5.15
C ASP A 175 10.50 -10.20 4.53
N GLN A 176 11.33 -9.33 3.96
CA GLN A 176 12.62 -9.65 3.36
C GLN A 176 13.65 -8.57 3.66
N GLU A 177 14.94 -8.90 3.51
CA GLU A 177 16.01 -7.91 3.71
C GLU A 177 16.33 -7.15 2.42
N GLU A 178 16.20 -7.81 1.25
CA GLU A 178 16.54 -7.22 -0.04
C GLU A 178 15.51 -6.18 -0.47
N LYS A 179 15.97 -4.92 -0.63
CA LYS A 179 15.11 -3.79 -1.00
C LYS A 179 14.72 -3.77 -2.48
N GLU A 180 15.35 -4.56 -3.33
CA GLU A 180 15.15 -4.57 -4.79
C GLU A 180 14.57 -5.87 -5.34
N ASP A 181 14.49 -6.94 -4.55
CA ASP A 181 13.98 -8.22 -5.02
C ASP A 181 12.46 -8.16 -5.23
N LEU A 182 12.05 -8.10 -6.49
CA LEU A 182 10.67 -8.10 -6.97
C LEU A 182 10.28 -9.46 -7.61
N ASP A 183 11.12 -10.48 -7.51
CA ASP A 183 10.81 -11.79 -8.05
C ASP A 183 9.66 -12.43 -7.26
N THR A 184 8.75 -13.05 -8.00
CA THR A 184 7.71 -13.90 -7.40
C THR A 184 8.27 -15.29 -7.11
N THR A 185 7.71 -15.95 -6.12
CA THR A 185 8.14 -17.30 -5.69
C THR A 185 7.02 -18.30 -5.88
N SER A 186 7.39 -19.55 -6.20
CA SER A 186 6.39 -20.63 -6.31
C SER A 186 5.64 -20.88 -5.01
N VAL A 187 6.30 -20.66 -3.87
CA VAL A 187 5.69 -20.81 -2.53
C VAL A 187 4.70 -19.70 -2.26
N GLY A 188 5.10 -18.43 -2.46
CA GLY A 188 4.23 -17.28 -2.23
C GLY A 188 3.04 -17.25 -3.18
N LEU A 189 3.26 -17.60 -4.45
CA LEU A 189 2.16 -17.71 -5.43
C LEU A 189 1.21 -18.87 -5.10
N ALA A 190 1.70 -19.99 -4.56
CA ALA A 190 0.83 -21.07 -4.09
C ALA A 190 -0.03 -20.64 -2.90
N GLU A 191 0.56 -19.95 -1.91
CA GLU A 191 -0.16 -19.35 -0.78
C GLU A 191 -1.29 -18.43 -1.26
N VAL A 192 -1.00 -17.56 -2.23
CA VAL A 192 -1.99 -16.64 -2.82
C VAL A 192 -3.16 -17.40 -3.43
N LEU A 193 -2.89 -18.45 -4.18
CA LEU A 193 -3.93 -19.24 -4.82
C LEU A 193 -4.77 -20.04 -3.81
N ASP A 194 -4.14 -20.67 -2.84
CA ASP A 194 -4.83 -21.51 -1.86
C ASP A 194 -5.84 -20.69 -1.05
N GLU A 195 -5.44 -19.52 -0.53
CA GLU A 195 -6.35 -18.65 0.20
C GLU A 195 -7.44 -18.01 -0.69
N ALA A 196 -7.11 -17.67 -1.94
CA ALA A 196 -8.08 -17.12 -2.87
C ALA A 196 -9.15 -18.17 -3.27
N LEU A 197 -8.76 -19.42 -3.45
CA LEU A 197 -9.69 -20.54 -3.72
C LEU A 197 -10.62 -20.84 -2.55
N ASP A 198 -10.19 -20.60 -1.32
CA ASP A 198 -11.08 -20.66 -0.15
C ASP A 198 -12.17 -19.59 -0.22
N MET A 199 -11.86 -18.40 -0.75
CA MET A 199 -12.82 -17.32 -0.93
C MET A 199 -13.69 -17.51 -2.17
N MET A 200 -13.09 -17.92 -3.29
CA MET A 200 -13.74 -18.09 -4.60
C MET A 200 -13.31 -19.44 -5.22
N PRO A 201 -14.01 -20.55 -4.95
CA PRO A 201 -13.62 -21.91 -5.39
C PRO A 201 -13.54 -22.09 -6.92
N ASP A 202 -14.29 -21.30 -7.67
CA ASP A 202 -14.40 -21.40 -9.11
C ASP A 202 -13.41 -20.49 -9.88
N LEU A 203 -12.36 -19.99 -9.20
CA LEU A 203 -11.33 -19.18 -9.85
C LEU A 203 -10.65 -19.95 -11.00
N PRO A 204 -10.50 -19.32 -12.19
CA PRO A 204 -9.91 -19.95 -13.36
C PRO A 204 -8.37 -19.96 -13.30
N VAL A 205 -7.79 -20.68 -12.35
CA VAL A 205 -6.35 -20.64 -12.01
C VAL A 205 -5.42 -20.75 -13.22
N ARG A 206 -5.81 -21.51 -14.25
CA ARG A 206 -5.01 -21.73 -15.47
C ARG A 206 -5.02 -20.55 -16.43
N ASP A 207 -5.91 -19.59 -16.22
CA ASP A 207 -6.12 -18.42 -17.08
C ASP A 207 -5.48 -17.14 -16.51
N ALA A 208 -4.60 -17.29 -15.54
CA ALA A 208 -3.76 -16.18 -15.09
C ALA A 208 -2.83 -15.75 -16.24
N ILE A 209 -2.84 -14.46 -16.58
CA ILE A 209 -2.07 -13.93 -17.70
C ILE A 209 -0.66 -13.47 -17.28
N THR A 210 -0.49 -13.12 -16.00
CA THR A 210 0.81 -12.76 -15.42
C THR A 210 0.75 -12.80 -13.89
N ASN A 211 1.91 -12.67 -13.29
CA ASN A 211 2.08 -12.41 -11.86
C ASN A 211 3.12 -11.32 -11.65
N PHE A 212 3.11 -10.69 -10.48
CA PHE A 212 4.09 -9.70 -10.10
C PHE A 212 4.19 -9.61 -8.58
N ALA A 213 5.27 -8.97 -8.10
CA ALA A 213 5.41 -8.62 -6.70
C ALA A 213 5.64 -7.13 -6.51
N GLY A 214 5.21 -6.63 -5.35
CA GLY A 214 5.48 -5.27 -4.89
C GLY A 214 6.04 -5.25 -3.47
N LEU A 215 6.82 -4.24 -3.14
CA LEU A 215 7.46 -4.10 -1.84
C LEU A 215 6.86 -2.94 -1.04
N ARG A 216 6.27 -3.24 0.10
CA ARG A 216 5.79 -2.24 1.06
C ARG A 216 6.93 -1.81 1.95
N ALA A 217 7.10 -0.50 2.16
CA ALA A 217 8.11 0.07 3.04
C ALA A 217 7.63 0.01 4.51
N VAL A 218 8.00 -1.05 5.23
CA VAL A 218 7.59 -1.23 6.64
C VAL A 218 8.67 -0.70 7.55
N ALA A 219 8.37 0.33 8.37
CA ALA A 219 9.30 0.83 9.36
C ALA A 219 9.34 -0.09 10.60
N ARG A 220 10.54 -0.43 11.04
CA ARG A 220 10.79 -1.21 12.25
C ARG A 220 11.54 -0.33 13.27
N PRO A 221 11.27 -0.45 14.58
CA PRO A 221 10.40 -1.45 15.23
C PRO A 221 8.91 -1.09 15.26
N SER A 222 8.50 0.14 14.90
CA SER A 222 7.13 0.65 15.10
C SER A 222 6.06 -0.11 14.33
N ASN A 223 6.38 -0.61 13.14
CA ASN A 223 5.44 -1.16 12.15
C ASN A 223 4.35 -0.14 11.73
N ASP A 224 4.62 1.14 11.93
CA ASP A 224 3.73 2.27 11.62
C ASP A 224 4.50 3.32 10.82
N PHE A 225 3.82 4.36 10.35
CA PHE A 225 4.41 5.48 9.64
C PHE A 225 5.37 6.24 10.55
N VAL A 226 6.46 6.71 9.99
CA VAL A 226 7.43 7.61 10.65
C VAL A 226 7.22 9.00 10.05
N LEU A 227 6.55 9.85 10.80
CA LEU A 227 6.13 11.19 10.36
C LEU A 227 6.72 12.26 11.27
N GLY A 228 7.11 13.39 10.66
CA GLY A 228 7.58 14.56 11.38
C GLY A 228 9.09 14.77 11.35
N PRO A 229 9.59 15.78 12.07
CA PRO A 229 11.00 16.19 12.02
C PRO A 229 11.93 15.14 12.62
N ALA A 230 13.12 15.01 12.04
CA ALA A 230 14.16 14.16 12.61
C ALA A 230 14.68 14.75 13.95
N PRO A 231 15.02 13.90 14.92
CA PRO A 231 15.59 14.36 16.18
C PRO A 231 16.82 15.25 15.98
N GLY A 232 16.77 16.47 16.50
CA GLY A 232 17.88 17.43 16.39
C GLY A 232 18.03 18.13 15.03
N VAL A 233 17.19 17.80 14.03
CA VAL A 233 17.22 18.42 12.69
C VAL A 233 15.80 18.82 12.27
N PRO A 234 15.26 19.93 12.79
CA PRO A 234 13.84 20.27 12.68
C PRO A 234 13.36 20.59 11.26
N ASN A 235 14.25 20.87 10.33
CA ASN A 235 13.93 21.13 8.94
C ASN A 235 14.11 19.91 8.00
N PHE A 236 14.40 18.74 8.57
CA PHE A 236 14.34 17.46 7.87
C PHE A 236 13.13 16.69 8.36
N ILE A 237 12.13 16.53 7.49
CA ILE A 237 10.81 15.98 7.83
C ILE A 237 10.68 14.59 7.20
N ASN A 238 10.42 13.59 8.00
CA ASN A 238 10.15 12.24 7.52
C ASN A 238 8.68 12.09 7.07
N ALA A 239 8.49 11.50 5.92
CA ALA A 239 7.28 10.87 5.42
C ALA A 239 7.65 9.44 5.02
N ALA A 240 8.06 8.64 6.02
CA ALA A 240 8.71 7.35 5.86
C ALA A 240 7.85 6.20 6.40
N GLY A 241 8.18 4.95 6.02
CA GLY A 241 7.45 3.77 6.50
C GLY A 241 6.00 3.71 6.00
N ILE A 242 5.68 4.46 4.95
CA ILE A 242 4.32 4.58 4.43
C ILE A 242 3.99 3.33 3.59
N GLN A 243 3.39 2.38 4.26
CA GLN A 243 2.79 1.18 3.68
C GLN A 243 1.27 1.34 3.54
N SER A 244 0.53 0.28 3.19
CA SER A 244 -0.94 0.34 3.15
C SER A 244 -1.52 0.71 4.54
N PRO A 245 -2.41 1.71 4.60
CA PRO A 245 -3.18 2.38 3.53
C PRO A 245 -2.58 3.72 3.05
N GLY A 246 -1.29 3.78 2.78
CA GLY A 246 -0.54 5.01 2.46
C GLY A 246 -1.19 5.86 1.37
N LEU A 247 -1.52 5.28 0.21
CA LEU A 247 -2.09 6.03 -0.91
C LEU A 247 -3.39 6.74 -0.51
N THR A 248 -4.28 6.04 0.20
CA THR A 248 -5.54 6.62 0.71
C THR A 248 -5.29 7.72 1.74
N SER A 249 -4.21 7.61 2.52
CA SER A 249 -3.86 8.57 3.59
C SER A 249 -3.08 9.78 3.07
N THR A 250 -2.59 9.76 1.82
CA THR A 250 -1.69 10.79 1.28
C THR A 250 -2.23 12.23 1.42
N PRO A 251 -3.52 12.52 1.15
CA PRO A 251 -4.01 13.89 1.31
C PRO A 251 -3.88 14.41 2.75
N ALA A 252 -4.23 13.57 3.73
CA ALA A 252 -4.12 13.94 5.14
C ALA A 252 -2.66 13.98 5.66
N LEU A 253 -1.75 13.23 5.01
CA LEU A 253 -0.33 13.26 5.35
C LEU A 253 0.39 14.49 4.79
N ALA A 254 -0.15 15.10 3.74
CA ALA A 254 0.43 16.27 3.09
C ALA A 254 0.04 17.60 3.78
N GLU A 255 -1.01 17.62 4.60
CA GLU A 255 -1.47 18.75 5.41
C GLU A 255 -0.60 18.91 6.70
#